data_268430f2aa2e230e727cfe0e5e710ac3
#
_entry.id   268430f2aa2e230e727cfe0e5e710ac3
#
_cell.length_a   1.000
_cell.length_b   1.000
_cell.length_c   1.000
_cell.angle_alpha   90.00
_cell.angle_beta   90.00
_cell.angle_gamma   90.00
#
_symmetry.space_group_name_H-M   'P 1'
#
loop_
_entity.id
_entity.type
_entity.pdbx_description
1 polymer ?
#
loop_
_entity_poly.entity_id
_entity_poly.type
_entity_poly.pdbx_seq_one_letter_code
_entity_poly.pdbx_strand_id
1 'polypeptide(L)'
;LAPGEIGLLYHQIGNCLVKLHDPNEAIHAYSQALQDNAYDALGSVAYNLGTVYASQLDCEDAIPFFAEALEDPKYKTGYKAYMGLGNAYLKLGKSAEAGASFRSAALDESNPDPTKALLNLGVCFMALDRPMDAIASYESALQFDMTPATRNKLFANMGQAYVAAGKMAKAVKAFESALADQTYVFNDAANVDYQRAIQAVASGVTEEEHAPEREEKDLSGLDVSGSAVPFDVADDREHLAEAGTMVLSSHDINDQVDAYGNPYDTNFFNENDVRLQDWARSATKKKRKKGIVVAVIVIIIVAALVGGAAYVVTQGFGIPTKQDVITELFADPTNGDVLSGDLDDTKRARIADCIEAGSSVAVVGEVNDLTTAKVYVDATTPEGGTVPYEISLVRDGVGWKITGATLYFTSQH
;
A
#
# COMPACT_ATOMS: atom_id res chain seq x y z
N LEU A 1 18.10 25.00 -34.14
CA LEU A 1 17.27 24.14 -33.28
C LEU A 1 15.79 24.29 -33.71
N ALA A 2 15.03 23.22 -33.65
CA ALA A 2 13.59 23.28 -33.91
C ALA A 2 12.87 24.05 -32.80
N PRO A 3 11.65 24.59 -33.05
CA PRO A 3 10.84 25.23 -32.02
C PRO A 3 10.64 24.29 -30.81
N GLY A 4 10.88 24.78 -29.60
CA GLY A 4 10.76 24.01 -28.35
C GLY A 4 12.01 23.22 -27.96
N GLU A 5 13.02 23.05 -28.83
CA GLU A 5 14.25 22.30 -28.51
C GLU A 5 15.12 23.08 -27.51
N ILE A 6 15.10 24.39 -27.57
CA ILE A 6 15.87 25.25 -26.66
C ILE A 6 15.29 25.13 -25.25
N GLY A 7 13.97 25.22 -25.12
CA GLY A 7 13.27 25.02 -23.86
C GLY A 7 13.53 23.64 -23.25
N LEU A 8 13.46 22.58 -24.06
CA LEU A 8 13.79 21.23 -23.62
C LEU A 8 15.23 21.13 -23.10
N LEU A 9 16.20 21.69 -23.84
CA LEU A 9 17.61 21.64 -23.48
C LEU A 9 17.86 22.33 -22.11
N TYR A 10 17.37 23.56 -21.96
CA TYR A 10 17.53 24.29 -20.71
C TYR A 10 16.76 23.66 -19.56
N HIS A 11 15.58 23.08 -19.79
CA HIS A 11 14.88 22.30 -18.77
C HIS A 11 15.73 21.12 -18.27
N GLN A 12 16.36 20.36 -19.18
CA GLN A 12 17.23 19.26 -18.77
C GLN A 12 18.51 19.72 -18.07
N ILE A 13 19.09 20.85 -18.51
CA ILE A 13 20.23 21.48 -17.81
C ILE A 13 19.82 21.83 -16.39
N GLY A 14 18.69 22.50 -16.20
CA GLY A 14 18.17 22.84 -14.87
C GLY A 14 17.99 21.60 -13.98
N ASN A 15 17.43 20.54 -14.54
CA ASN A 15 17.27 19.26 -13.84
C ASN A 15 18.62 18.65 -13.39
N CYS A 16 19.65 18.75 -14.23
CA CYS A 16 21.00 18.30 -13.87
C CYS A 16 21.64 19.16 -12.78
N LEU A 17 21.46 20.48 -12.86
CA LEU A 17 22.02 21.44 -11.89
C LEU A 17 21.39 21.26 -10.51
N VAL A 18 20.09 21.00 -10.43
CA VAL A 18 19.45 20.66 -9.16
C VAL A 18 20.06 19.40 -8.54
N LYS A 19 20.31 18.36 -9.33
CA LYS A 19 20.99 17.14 -8.86
C LYS A 19 22.43 17.39 -8.41
N LEU A 20 23.09 18.36 -9.02
CA LEU A 20 24.44 18.79 -8.65
C LEU A 20 24.45 19.74 -7.45
N HIS A 21 23.29 20.03 -6.88
CA HIS A 21 23.11 20.99 -5.78
C HIS A 21 23.61 22.42 -6.12
N ASP A 22 23.40 22.83 -7.38
CA ASP A 22 23.65 24.21 -7.82
C ASP A 22 22.32 24.92 -8.16
N PRO A 23 21.62 25.42 -7.12
CA PRO A 23 20.31 26.02 -7.29
C PRO A 23 20.36 27.36 -8.09
N ASN A 24 21.41 28.12 -7.99
CA ASN A 24 21.51 29.40 -8.69
C ASN A 24 21.59 29.21 -10.21
N GLU A 25 22.44 28.33 -10.66
CA GLU A 25 22.53 27.97 -12.09
C GLU A 25 21.25 27.23 -12.57
N ALA A 26 20.61 26.44 -11.69
CA ALA A 26 19.33 25.81 -12.01
C ALA A 26 18.23 26.85 -12.25
N ILE A 27 18.13 27.91 -11.42
CA ILE A 27 17.22 29.04 -11.61
C ILE A 27 17.45 29.69 -12.96
N HIS A 28 18.72 29.96 -13.31
CA HIS A 28 19.06 30.55 -14.58
C HIS A 28 18.64 29.67 -15.76
N ALA A 29 18.94 28.37 -15.71
CA ALA A 29 18.56 27.43 -16.74
C ALA A 29 17.04 27.30 -16.92
N TYR A 30 16.28 27.16 -15.84
CA TYR A 30 14.82 27.11 -15.92
C TYR A 30 14.22 28.41 -16.44
N SER A 31 14.77 29.57 -16.03
CA SER A 31 14.35 30.87 -16.55
C SER A 31 14.58 31.01 -18.06
N GLN A 32 15.67 30.44 -18.59
CA GLN A 32 15.88 30.36 -20.04
C GLN A 32 14.90 29.42 -20.72
N ALA A 33 14.57 28.30 -20.09
CA ALA A 33 13.56 27.36 -20.62
C ALA A 33 12.17 27.99 -20.75
N LEU A 34 11.75 28.83 -19.79
CA LEU A 34 10.48 29.55 -19.82
C LEU A 34 10.37 30.58 -20.95
N GLN A 35 11.49 31.03 -21.55
CA GLN A 35 11.49 31.96 -22.69
C GLN A 35 11.10 31.29 -24.03
N ASP A 36 11.17 29.96 -24.11
CA ASP A 36 10.81 29.23 -25.32
C ASP A 36 9.30 28.87 -25.31
N ASN A 37 8.47 29.79 -25.79
CA ASN A 37 7.02 29.61 -25.85
C ASN A 37 6.55 28.42 -26.71
N ALA A 38 7.44 27.84 -27.52
CA ALA A 38 7.15 26.65 -28.29
C ALA A 38 7.39 25.33 -27.53
N TYR A 39 7.95 25.43 -26.32
CA TYR A 39 8.19 24.25 -25.49
C TYR A 39 6.91 23.81 -24.78
N ASP A 40 6.58 22.52 -24.90
CA ASP A 40 5.29 21.97 -24.46
C ASP A 40 5.17 21.73 -22.94
N ALA A 41 6.25 21.86 -22.17
CA ALA A 41 6.27 21.55 -20.75
C ALA A 41 6.60 22.75 -19.86
N LEU A 42 6.12 23.95 -20.25
CA LEU A 42 6.39 25.18 -19.51
C LEU A 42 5.87 25.13 -18.07
N GLY A 43 4.69 24.57 -17.83
CA GLY A 43 4.16 24.38 -16.49
C GLY A 43 5.03 23.48 -15.60
N SER A 44 5.68 22.47 -16.19
CA SER A 44 6.65 21.63 -15.45
C SER A 44 7.93 22.41 -15.12
N VAL A 45 8.39 23.29 -16.04
CA VAL A 45 9.54 24.16 -15.78
C VAL A 45 9.23 25.15 -14.66
N ALA A 46 8.07 25.80 -14.74
CA ALA A 46 7.61 26.74 -13.71
C ALA A 46 7.52 26.04 -12.33
N TYR A 47 6.91 24.86 -12.27
CA TYR A 47 6.87 24.07 -11.04
C TYR A 47 8.28 23.77 -10.49
N ASN A 48 9.22 23.34 -11.34
CA ASN A 48 10.58 23.05 -10.93
C ASN A 48 11.29 24.31 -10.43
N LEU A 49 11.12 25.43 -11.10
CA LEU A 49 11.69 26.72 -10.70
C LEU A 49 11.14 27.17 -9.33
N GLY A 50 9.82 27.08 -9.14
CA GLY A 50 9.20 27.35 -7.84
C GLY A 50 9.73 26.43 -6.74
N THR A 51 9.99 25.16 -7.06
CA THR A 51 10.58 24.20 -6.11
C THR A 51 12.01 24.58 -5.73
N VAL A 52 12.83 25.08 -6.67
CA VAL A 52 14.19 25.52 -6.38
C VAL A 52 14.16 26.75 -5.46
N TYR A 53 13.33 27.76 -5.72
CA TYR A 53 13.17 28.90 -4.83
C TYR A 53 12.71 28.48 -3.43
N ALA A 54 11.70 27.60 -3.34
CA ALA A 54 11.21 27.09 -2.07
C ALA A 54 12.29 26.32 -1.28
N SER A 55 13.20 25.62 -1.96
CA SER A 55 14.32 24.91 -1.34
C SER A 55 15.37 25.87 -0.75
N GLN A 56 15.49 27.08 -1.30
CA GLN A 56 16.34 28.16 -0.77
C GLN A 56 15.64 28.97 0.33
N LEU A 57 14.40 28.61 0.69
CA LEU A 57 13.53 29.36 1.61
C LEU A 57 12.98 30.66 1.04
N ASP A 58 13.19 30.93 -0.25
CA ASP A 58 12.67 32.10 -0.94
C ASP A 58 11.19 31.82 -1.34
N CYS A 59 10.36 31.70 -0.29
CA CYS A 59 8.96 31.26 -0.46
C CYS A 59 8.09 32.27 -1.21
N GLU A 60 8.40 33.58 -1.07
CA GLU A 60 7.71 34.67 -1.81
C GLU A 60 7.95 34.52 -3.30
N ASP A 61 9.19 34.26 -3.71
CA ASP A 61 9.57 34.10 -5.11
C ASP A 61 9.10 32.73 -5.69
N ALA A 62 8.90 31.73 -4.86
CA ALA A 62 8.39 30.42 -5.28
C ALA A 62 6.91 30.47 -5.69
N ILE A 63 6.08 31.27 -5.01
CA ILE A 63 4.63 31.32 -5.17
C ILE A 63 4.20 31.62 -6.60
N PRO A 64 4.70 32.69 -7.28
CA PRO A 64 4.28 33.00 -8.64
C PRO A 64 4.58 31.86 -9.64
N PHE A 65 5.66 31.12 -9.47
CA PHE A 65 6.01 30.02 -10.36
C PHE A 65 5.13 28.78 -10.13
N PHE A 66 4.73 28.49 -8.91
CA PHE A 66 3.74 27.45 -8.67
C PHE A 66 2.36 27.85 -9.24
N ALA A 67 1.98 29.13 -9.16
CA ALA A 67 0.74 29.62 -9.77
C ALA A 67 0.81 29.54 -11.31
N GLU A 68 1.91 29.95 -11.94
CA GLU A 68 2.15 29.84 -13.37
C GLU A 68 2.07 28.37 -13.85
N ALA A 69 2.59 27.44 -13.06
CA ALA A 69 2.48 26.01 -13.38
C ALA A 69 0.99 25.55 -13.46
N LEU A 70 0.12 26.09 -12.60
CA LEU A 70 -1.30 25.75 -12.58
C LEU A 70 -2.10 26.39 -13.74
N GLU A 71 -1.60 27.48 -14.32
CA GLU A 71 -2.19 28.13 -15.49
C GLU A 71 -1.92 27.36 -16.79
N ASP A 72 -0.88 26.51 -16.83
CA ASP A 72 -0.59 25.69 -18.01
C ASP A 72 -1.52 24.47 -18.11
N PRO A 73 -2.43 24.40 -19.11
CA PRO A 73 -3.35 23.28 -19.26
C PRO A 73 -2.64 21.96 -19.59
N LYS A 74 -1.38 22.00 -20.01
CA LYS A 74 -0.55 20.83 -20.30
C LYS A 74 0.10 20.25 -19.02
N TYR A 75 0.16 21.00 -17.93
CA TYR A 75 0.66 20.53 -16.65
C TYR A 75 -0.34 19.59 -15.97
N LYS A 76 -0.02 18.29 -15.92
CA LYS A 76 -0.97 17.24 -15.51
C LYS A 76 -0.91 16.86 -14.02
N THR A 77 0.01 17.43 -13.27
CA THR A 77 0.22 17.11 -11.85
C THR A 77 -0.02 18.33 -10.97
N GLY A 78 -1.18 18.99 -11.16
CA GLY A 78 -1.56 20.23 -10.47
C GLY A 78 -1.46 20.13 -8.95
N TYR A 79 -1.77 18.95 -8.39
CA TYR A 79 -1.63 18.71 -6.95
C TYR A 79 -0.23 19.00 -6.41
N LYS A 80 0.84 18.79 -7.22
CA LYS A 80 2.21 19.09 -6.79
C LYS A 80 2.43 20.59 -6.62
N ALA A 81 1.93 21.39 -7.55
CA ALA A 81 2.02 22.85 -7.47
C ALA A 81 1.16 23.39 -6.32
N TYR A 82 -0.05 22.86 -6.12
CA TYR A 82 -0.87 23.18 -4.94
C TYR A 82 -0.16 22.82 -3.61
N MET A 83 0.52 21.69 -3.54
CA MET A 83 1.34 21.33 -2.37
C MET A 83 2.51 22.31 -2.18
N GLY A 84 3.16 22.73 -3.26
CA GLY A 84 4.21 23.74 -3.25
C GLY A 84 3.72 25.08 -2.70
N LEU A 85 2.58 25.57 -3.23
CA LEU A 85 1.91 26.79 -2.74
C LEU A 85 1.57 26.68 -1.25
N GLY A 86 0.93 25.58 -0.84
CA GLY A 86 0.56 25.34 0.54
C GLY A 86 1.77 25.41 1.49
N ASN A 87 2.87 24.76 1.11
CA ASN A 87 4.10 24.77 1.90
C ASN A 87 4.74 26.17 1.94
N ALA A 88 4.77 26.89 0.81
CA ALA A 88 5.32 28.24 0.76
C ALA A 88 4.51 29.22 1.64
N TYR A 89 3.19 29.20 1.51
CA TYR A 89 2.31 30.02 2.35
C TYR A 89 2.43 29.68 3.84
N LEU A 90 2.51 28.39 4.18
CA LEU A 90 2.64 27.98 5.58
C LEU A 90 3.95 28.48 6.19
N LYS A 91 5.06 28.45 5.43
CA LYS A 91 6.34 29.01 5.86
C LYS A 91 6.31 30.53 6.01
N LEU A 92 5.46 31.22 5.26
CA LEU A 92 5.23 32.65 5.39
C LEU A 92 4.21 33.02 6.49
N GLY A 93 3.69 32.04 7.25
CA GLY A 93 2.67 32.27 8.27
C GLY A 93 1.26 32.48 7.73
N LYS A 94 1.06 32.37 6.41
CA LYS A 94 -0.22 32.58 5.73
C LYS A 94 -1.05 31.30 5.76
N SER A 95 -1.58 30.98 6.95
CA SER A 95 -2.23 29.67 7.22
C SER A 95 -3.55 29.49 6.45
N ALA A 96 -4.28 30.56 6.14
CA ALA A 96 -5.53 30.48 5.38
C ALA A 96 -5.25 30.10 3.91
N GLU A 97 -4.29 30.77 3.26
CA GLU A 97 -3.87 30.51 1.87
C GLU A 97 -3.22 29.11 1.75
N ALA A 98 -2.44 28.75 2.76
CA ALA A 98 -1.86 27.40 2.84
C ALA A 98 -2.97 26.34 2.90
N GLY A 99 -3.98 26.55 3.76
CA GLY A 99 -5.13 25.66 3.88
C GLY A 99 -5.93 25.53 2.57
N ALA A 100 -6.17 26.66 1.87
CA ALA A 100 -6.82 26.65 0.56
C ALA A 100 -6.01 25.83 -0.46
N SER A 101 -4.70 26.02 -0.50
CA SER A 101 -3.80 25.31 -1.41
C SER A 101 -3.74 23.80 -1.11
N PHE A 102 -3.57 23.40 0.15
CA PHE A 102 -3.57 21.99 0.53
C PHE A 102 -4.92 21.30 0.25
N ARG A 103 -6.01 22.05 0.43
CA ARG A 103 -7.32 21.54 0.07
C ARG A 103 -7.45 21.30 -1.43
N SER A 104 -7.01 22.27 -2.26
CA SER A 104 -6.97 22.08 -3.72
C SER A 104 -6.11 20.86 -4.09
N ALA A 105 -4.94 20.70 -3.45
CA ALA A 105 -4.11 19.52 -3.64
C ALA A 105 -4.80 18.20 -3.26
N ALA A 106 -5.58 18.20 -2.16
CA ALA A 106 -6.30 17.00 -1.72
C ALA A 106 -7.45 16.63 -2.67
N LEU A 107 -8.11 17.62 -3.29
CA LEU A 107 -9.25 17.43 -4.18
C LEU A 107 -8.85 17.25 -5.65
N ASP A 108 -7.60 17.47 -6.01
CA ASP A 108 -7.11 17.33 -7.38
C ASP A 108 -7.22 15.86 -7.84
N GLU A 109 -7.90 15.63 -8.96
CA GLU A 109 -8.12 14.29 -9.50
C GLU A 109 -6.82 13.58 -9.91
N SER A 110 -5.77 14.33 -10.21
CA SER A 110 -4.44 13.81 -10.53
C SER A 110 -3.66 13.36 -9.30
N ASN A 111 -4.12 13.68 -8.08
CA ASN A 111 -3.44 13.32 -6.84
C ASN A 111 -3.68 11.84 -6.48
N PRO A 112 -2.68 10.97 -6.58
CA PRO A 112 -2.83 9.56 -6.26
C PRO A 112 -2.94 9.28 -4.76
N ASP A 113 -2.40 10.18 -3.91
CA ASP A 113 -2.38 10.05 -2.45
C ASP A 113 -2.57 11.42 -1.78
N PRO A 114 -3.79 11.77 -1.37
CA PRO A 114 -4.08 13.04 -0.74
C PRO A 114 -3.70 13.10 0.75
N THR A 115 -3.15 12.03 1.33
CA THR A 115 -2.87 11.91 2.76
C THR A 115 -2.04 13.08 3.29
N LYS A 116 -0.95 13.43 2.59
CA LYS A 116 -0.07 14.54 2.99
C LYS A 116 -0.79 15.89 2.92
N ALA A 117 -1.57 16.11 1.88
CA ALA A 117 -2.34 17.34 1.72
C ALA A 117 -3.37 17.50 2.85
N LEU A 118 -4.10 16.43 3.19
CA LEU A 118 -5.07 16.43 4.28
C LEU A 118 -4.41 16.62 5.66
N LEU A 119 -3.24 16.01 5.87
CA LEU A 119 -2.48 16.21 7.10
C LEU A 119 -2.06 17.67 7.28
N ASN A 120 -1.51 18.28 6.22
CA ASN A 120 -1.09 19.67 6.25
C ASN A 120 -2.28 20.64 6.34
N LEU A 121 -3.42 20.30 5.73
CA LEU A 121 -4.67 21.04 5.90
C LEU A 121 -5.12 21.05 7.37
N GLY A 122 -5.00 19.91 8.06
CA GLY A 122 -5.27 19.83 9.50
C GLY A 122 -4.34 20.74 10.32
N VAL A 123 -3.05 20.82 9.95
CA VAL A 123 -2.10 21.76 10.58
C VAL A 123 -2.53 23.22 10.36
N CYS A 124 -2.98 23.56 9.16
CA CYS A 124 -3.50 24.92 8.90
C CYS A 124 -4.74 25.22 9.74
N PHE A 125 -5.66 24.27 9.90
CA PHE A 125 -6.83 24.46 10.77
C PHE A 125 -6.44 24.65 12.23
N MET A 126 -5.41 23.96 12.72
CA MET A 126 -4.87 24.21 14.06
C MET A 126 -4.31 25.62 14.20
N ALA A 127 -3.56 26.09 13.20
CA ALA A 127 -3.04 27.45 13.16
C ALA A 127 -4.14 28.52 13.17
N LEU A 128 -5.29 28.21 12.57
CA LEU A 128 -6.47 29.08 12.50
C LEU A 128 -7.43 28.91 13.69
N ASP A 129 -7.01 28.23 14.76
CA ASP A 129 -7.84 27.96 15.95
C ASP A 129 -9.13 27.19 15.66
N ARG A 130 -9.06 26.24 14.73
CA ARG A 130 -10.17 25.39 14.27
C ARG A 130 -9.90 23.91 14.52
N PRO A 131 -9.76 23.47 15.79
CA PRO A 131 -9.33 22.12 16.11
C PRO A 131 -10.32 21.04 15.65
N MET A 132 -11.61 21.34 15.58
CA MET A 132 -12.60 20.38 15.10
C MET A 132 -12.46 20.11 13.60
N ASP A 133 -12.11 21.14 12.82
CA ASP A 133 -11.88 20.98 11.39
C ASP A 133 -10.54 20.26 11.12
N ALA A 134 -9.53 20.51 11.98
CA ALA A 134 -8.29 19.75 11.96
C ALA A 134 -8.55 18.24 12.20
N ILE A 135 -9.35 17.90 13.20
CA ILE A 135 -9.75 16.51 13.50
C ILE A 135 -10.44 15.90 12.27
N ALA A 136 -11.42 16.60 11.67
CA ALA A 136 -12.13 16.11 10.49
C ALA A 136 -11.19 15.87 9.30
N SER A 137 -10.18 16.75 9.09
CA SER A 137 -9.16 16.58 8.06
C SER A 137 -8.29 15.36 8.32
N TYR A 138 -7.85 15.13 9.57
CA TYR A 138 -7.07 13.95 9.95
C TYR A 138 -7.89 12.65 9.83
N GLU A 139 -9.17 12.66 10.23
CA GLU A 139 -10.08 11.53 10.04
C GLU A 139 -10.27 11.19 8.57
N SER A 140 -10.33 12.21 7.70
CA SER A 140 -10.37 12.02 6.25
C SER A 140 -9.08 11.39 5.73
N ALA A 141 -7.92 11.81 6.25
CA ALA A 141 -6.63 11.23 5.88
C ALA A 141 -6.52 9.75 6.27
N LEU A 142 -7.08 9.33 7.40
CA LEU A 142 -7.10 7.93 7.85
C LEU A 142 -7.85 6.98 6.91
N GLN A 143 -8.65 7.50 5.97
CA GLN A 143 -9.34 6.68 4.97
C GLN A 143 -8.41 6.16 3.86
N PHE A 144 -7.19 6.67 3.79
CA PHE A 144 -6.19 6.29 2.79
C PHE A 144 -5.11 5.41 3.39
N ASP A 145 -4.48 4.57 2.54
CA ASP A 145 -3.30 3.81 2.96
C ASP A 145 -2.12 4.75 3.15
N MET A 146 -1.42 4.59 4.25
CA MET A 146 -0.27 5.40 4.57
C MET A 146 0.80 4.58 5.26
N THR A 147 2.04 5.08 5.25
CA THR A 147 3.14 4.45 5.99
C THR A 147 2.88 4.52 7.49
N PRO A 148 3.42 3.59 8.30
CA PRO A 148 3.33 3.66 9.76
C PRO A 148 3.83 5.00 10.31
N ALA A 149 4.94 5.52 9.78
CA ALA A 149 5.49 6.81 10.20
C ALA A 149 4.51 7.97 9.96
N THR A 150 3.86 8.03 8.79
CA THR A 150 2.84 9.05 8.49
C THR A 150 1.62 8.90 9.40
N ARG A 151 1.21 7.66 9.68
CA ARG A 151 0.08 7.36 10.57
C ARG A 151 0.35 7.83 11.99
N ASN A 152 1.56 7.57 12.50
CA ASN A 152 1.95 7.98 13.86
C ASN A 152 1.96 9.50 13.99
N LYS A 153 2.53 10.22 13.00
CA LYS A 153 2.47 11.70 12.94
C LYS A 153 1.03 12.21 12.95
N LEU A 154 0.17 11.58 12.15
CA LEU A 154 -1.23 11.96 12.06
C LEU A 154 -1.95 11.76 13.40
N PHE A 155 -1.74 10.64 14.08
CA PHE A 155 -2.32 10.40 15.40
C PHE A 155 -1.77 11.36 16.46
N ALA A 156 -0.50 11.73 16.42
CA ALA A 156 0.08 12.72 17.31
C ALA A 156 -0.56 14.10 17.12
N ASN A 157 -0.65 14.60 15.87
CA ASN A 157 -1.33 15.85 15.55
C ASN A 157 -2.82 15.82 15.92
N MET A 158 -3.49 14.68 15.70
CA MET A 158 -4.89 14.47 16.09
C MET A 158 -5.08 14.51 17.61
N GLY A 159 -4.10 13.98 18.38
CA GLY A 159 -4.06 14.08 19.82
C GLY A 159 -4.01 15.54 20.29
N GLN A 160 -3.13 16.34 19.71
CA GLN A 160 -3.04 17.78 19.98
C GLN A 160 -4.33 18.53 19.62
N ALA A 161 -4.95 18.17 18.48
CA ALA A 161 -6.22 18.75 18.07
C ALA A 161 -7.35 18.40 19.05
N TYR A 162 -7.38 17.18 19.60
CA TYR A 162 -8.34 16.79 20.62
C TYR A 162 -8.11 17.54 21.95
N VAL A 163 -6.84 17.79 22.34
CA VAL A 163 -6.53 18.61 23.52
C VAL A 163 -7.05 20.03 23.32
N ALA A 164 -6.77 20.63 22.16
CA ALA A 164 -7.25 21.97 21.82
C ALA A 164 -8.80 22.06 21.77
N ALA A 165 -9.46 20.97 21.42
CA ALA A 165 -10.93 20.85 21.42
C ALA A 165 -11.53 20.47 22.79
N GLY A 166 -10.73 20.36 23.87
CA GLY A 166 -11.19 19.94 25.20
C GLY A 166 -11.58 18.47 25.31
N LYS A 167 -11.26 17.61 24.33
CA LYS A 167 -11.67 16.20 24.26
C LYS A 167 -10.59 15.27 24.80
N MET A 168 -10.29 15.40 26.10
CA MET A 168 -9.11 14.79 26.73
C MET A 168 -9.06 13.26 26.60
N ALA A 169 -10.19 12.56 26.77
CA ALA A 169 -10.22 11.10 26.64
C ALA A 169 -9.91 10.61 25.19
N LYS A 170 -10.31 11.39 24.18
CA LYS A 170 -9.98 11.11 22.78
C LYS A 170 -8.52 11.44 22.47
N ALA A 171 -8.00 12.52 23.08
CA ALA A 171 -6.60 12.89 22.96
C ALA A 171 -5.68 11.77 23.46
N VAL A 172 -5.92 11.22 24.65
CA VAL A 172 -5.13 10.10 25.19
C VAL A 172 -5.11 8.93 24.21
N LYS A 173 -6.28 8.51 23.69
CA LYS A 173 -6.35 7.41 22.70
C LYS A 173 -5.59 7.69 21.42
N ALA A 174 -5.62 8.92 20.91
CA ALA A 174 -4.89 9.31 19.72
C ALA A 174 -3.37 9.24 19.96
N PHE A 175 -2.89 9.79 21.07
CA PHE A 175 -1.47 9.73 21.44
C PHE A 175 -0.99 8.28 21.66
N GLU A 176 -1.79 7.44 22.33
CA GLU A 176 -1.48 6.01 22.50
C GLU A 176 -1.40 5.30 21.14
N SER A 177 -2.28 5.65 20.21
CA SER A 177 -2.24 5.09 18.84
C SER A 177 -0.98 5.51 18.07
N ALA A 178 -0.45 6.72 18.32
CA ALA A 178 0.80 7.18 17.72
C ALA A 178 2.03 6.42 18.27
N LEU A 179 1.97 5.94 19.50
CA LEU A 179 3.05 5.20 20.17
C LEU A 179 2.93 3.67 20.05
N ALA A 180 1.85 3.16 19.48
CA ALA A 180 1.51 1.74 19.51
C ALA A 180 2.58 0.82 18.93
N ASP A 181 3.33 1.26 17.94
CA ASP A 181 4.41 0.49 17.29
C ASP A 181 5.80 0.79 17.87
N GLN A 182 5.90 1.69 18.87
CA GLN A 182 7.13 2.11 19.55
C GLN A 182 8.21 2.72 18.63
N THR A 183 7.84 3.11 17.41
CA THR A 183 8.78 3.72 16.44
C THR A 183 8.72 5.24 16.47
N TYR A 184 7.69 5.83 17.08
CA TYR A 184 7.45 7.26 17.11
C TYR A 184 7.82 7.87 18.46
N VAL A 185 8.46 9.03 18.42
CA VAL A 185 8.82 9.81 19.60
C VAL A 185 8.15 11.17 19.51
N PHE A 186 7.43 11.55 20.55
CA PHE A 186 6.82 12.87 20.63
C PHE A 186 7.89 13.96 20.78
N ASN A 187 7.63 15.11 20.17
CA ASN A 187 8.31 16.33 20.53
C ASN A 187 7.80 16.88 21.87
N ASP A 188 8.42 17.94 22.39
CA ASP A 188 8.13 18.47 23.72
C ASP A 188 6.68 18.94 23.84
N ALA A 189 6.13 19.63 22.83
CA ALA A 189 4.76 20.13 22.85
C ALA A 189 3.74 18.97 22.88
N ALA A 190 3.92 17.93 22.05
CA ALA A 190 3.05 16.76 22.06
C ALA A 190 3.15 15.98 23.38
N ASN A 191 4.33 15.90 23.99
CA ASN A 191 4.52 15.32 25.32
C ASN A 191 3.74 16.08 26.41
N VAL A 192 3.82 17.42 26.38
CA VAL A 192 3.08 18.26 27.33
C VAL A 192 1.58 18.06 27.18
N ASP A 193 1.08 18.09 25.96
CA ASP A 193 -0.33 17.87 25.68
C ASP A 193 -0.80 16.47 26.09
N TYR A 194 0.00 15.44 25.85
CA TYR A 194 -0.31 14.09 26.27
C TYR A 194 -0.39 13.97 27.80
N GLN A 195 0.56 14.54 28.54
CA GLN A 195 0.52 14.56 30.00
C GLN A 195 -0.68 15.35 30.53
N ARG A 196 -1.00 16.50 29.93
CA ARG A 196 -2.20 17.26 30.24
C ARG A 196 -3.47 16.42 30.07
N ALA A 197 -3.58 15.72 28.94
CA ALA A 197 -4.72 14.86 28.66
C ALA A 197 -4.87 13.71 29.68
N ILE A 198 -3.77 13.04 30.04
CA ILE A 198 -3.75 11.97 31.07
C ILE A 198 -4.20 12.51 32.42
N GLN A 199 -3.67 13.66 32.83
CA GLN A 199 -4.03 14.27 34.13
C GLN A 199 -5.51 14.68 34.18
N ALA A 200 -6.03 15.26 33.09
CA ALA A 200 -7.44 15.62 33.01
C ALA A 200 -8.35 14.39 33.10
N VAL A 201 -8.03 13.32 32.39
CA VAL A 201 -8.80 12.05 32.47
C VAL A 201 -8.72 11.45 33.86
N ALA A 202 -7.54 11.44 34.51
CA ALA A 202 -7.34 10.91 35.86
C ALA A 202 -8.12 11.72 36.94
N SER A 203 -8.28 13.03 36.73
CA SER A 203 -9.08 13.90 37.60
C SER A 203 -10.59 13.87 37.34
N GLY A 204 -11.03 13.03 36.38
CA GLY A 204 -12.45 12.86 36.06
C GLY A 204 -13.03 13.92 35.13
N VAL A 205 -12.20 14.81 34.57
CA VAL A 205 -12.59 15.78 33.55
C VAL A 205 -12.64 15.02 32.20
N THR A 206 -13.84 14.65 31.79
CA THR A 206 -14.02 13.86 30.55
C THR A 206 -14.28 14.70 29.30
N GLU A 207 -14.92 15.84 29.46
CA GLU A 207 -15.14 16.84 28.39
C GLU A 207 -15.24 18.23 29.07
N GLU A 208 -14.39 19.16 28.67
CA GLU A 208 -14.52 20.57 29.04
C GLU A 208 -15.37 21.29 27.99
N GLU A 209 -16.47 21.89 28.42
CA GLU A 209 -17.34 22.76 27.59
C GLU A 209 -16.72 24.14 27.30
N HIS A 210 -15.50 24.44 27.81
CA HIS A 210 -14.86 25.72 27.67
C HIS A 210 -13.63 25.64 26.76
N ALA A 211 -13.66 26.41 25.70
CA ALA A 211 -12.46 26.75 24.97
C ALA A 211 -11.50 27.53 25.92
N PRO A 212 -10.22 27.17 26.02
CA PRO A 212 -9.28 27.93 26.82
C PRO A 212 -9.17 29.37 26.29
N GLU A 213 -9.05 30.35 27.20
CA GLU A 213 -8.69 31.71 26.85
C GLU A 213 -7.42 31.70 25.96
N ARG A 214 -7.41 32.58 24.96
CA ARG A 214 -6.35 32.67 23.94
C ARG A 214 -4.99 32.97 24.57
N GLU A 215 -4.24 31.93 24.90
CA GLU A 215 -2.79 32.00 24.97
C GLU A 215 -2.24 31.77 23.55
N GLU A 216 -1.15 32.45 23.20
CA GLU A 216 -0.44 32.23 21.92
C GLU A 216 -0.22 30.74 21.71
N LYS A 217 -0.84 30.19 20.64
CA LYS A 217 -0.74 28.77 20.36
C LYS A 217 0.62 28.45 19.78
N ASP A 218 1.42 27.75 20.55
CA ASP A 218 2.63 27.13 20.06
C ASP A 218 2.27 25.97 19.11
N LEU A 219 2.47 26.17 17.82
CA LEU A 219 2.26 25.16 16.77
C LEU A 219 3.53 24.35 16.49
N SER A 220 4.60 24.56 17.23
CA SER A 220 5.88 23.87 17.03
C SER A 220 5.77 22.34 17.18
N GLY A 221 4.71 21.88 17.87
CA GLY A 221 4.42 20.47 18.05
C GLY A 221 3.78 19.77 16.85
N LEU A 222 3.17 20.52 15.93
CA LEU A 222 2.51 19.93 14.76
C LEU A 222 3.53 19.59 13.68
N ASP A 223 3.51 18.33 13.27
CA ASP A 223 4.44 17.83 12.27
C ASP A 223 3.87 18.06 10.85
N VAL A 224 4.42 19.03 10.14
CA VAL A 224 4.05 19.32 8.76
C VAL A 224 4.68 18.27 7.84
N SER A 225 3.85 17.52 7.15
CA SER A 225 4.28 16.52 6.16
C SER A 225 4.61 17.23 4.85
N GLY A 226 5.85 17.58 4.67
CA GLY A 226 6.32 18.18 3.43
C GLY A 226 7.38 19.24 3.65
N SER A 227 8.61 18.86 3.74
CA SER A 227 9.73 19.59 3.15
C SER A 227 9.41 19.88 1.69
N ALA A 228 9.94 20.98 1.14
CA ALA A 228 9.89 21.28 -0.28
C ALA A 228 9.97 19.96 -1.08
N VAL A 229 8.95 19.71 -1.91
CA VAL A 229 8.80 18.43 -2.61
C VAL A 229 10.12 18.09 -3.26
N PRO A 230 10.73 16.94 -2.98
CA PRO A 230 11.94 16.54 -3.68
C PRO A 230 11.62 16.50 -5.16
N PHE A 231 12.46 17.12 -5.93
CA PHE A 231 12.46 17.09 -7.37
C PHE A 231 12.26 15.64 -7.85
N ASP A 232 11.14 15.38 -8.50
CA ASP A 232 10.80 14.04 -9.03
C ASP A 232 11.63 13.78 -10.30
N VAL A 233 12.86 13.40 -10.10
CA VAL A 233 13.61 12.64 -11.09
C VAL A 233 13.37 11.18 -10.71
N ALA A 234 12.73 10.45 -11.60
CA ALA A 234 12.49 9.04 -11.43
C ALA A 234 13.65 8.35 -10.70
N ASP A 235 13.26 7.73 -9.58
CA ASP A 235 14.02 6.76 -8.80
C ASP A 235 15.18 7.27 -7.93
N ASP A 236 15.14 6.78 -6.71
CA ASP A 236 16.13 6.62 -5.64
C ASP A 236 16.20 7.66 -4.50
N ARG A 237 15.52 7.22 -3.41
CA ARG A 237 16.01 6.97 -2.03
C ARG A 237 16.41 8.13 -1.14
N GLU A 238 15.71 8.07 0.00
CA GLU A 238 16.23 8.21 1.37
C GLU A 238 17.30 9.26 1.63
N HIS A 239 16.97 10.07 2.57
CA HIS A 239 17.72 11.05 3.35
C HIS A 239 17.49 12.50 2.95
N LEU A 240 16.49 13.09 3.58
CA LEU A 240 16.60 14.43 4.20
C LEU A 240 15.61 14.47 5.36
N ALA A 241 16.13 14.04 6.49
CA ALA A 241 15.62 14.40 7.79
C ALA A 241 15.97 15.85 8.09
N GLU A 242 15.11 16.49 8.88
CA GLU A 242 15.35 17.77 9.52
C GLU A 242 15.13 19.02 8.66
N ALA A 243 13.86 19.38 8.45
CA ALA A 243 13.49 20.78 8.36
C ALA A 243 12.87 21.19 9.71
N GLY A 244 13.57 22.10 10.37
CA GLY A 244 13.23 22.57 11.71
C GLY A 244 11.80 23.10 11.81
N THR A 245 11.24 22.91 12.95
CA THR A 245 9.98 23.43 13.44
C THR A 245 9.97 24.95 13.31
N MET A 246 9.03 25.51 12.55
CA MET A 246 8.81 26.96 12.51
C MET A 246 7.75 27.32 13.55
N VAL A 247 8.11 28.25 14.43
CA VAL A 247 7.18 28.92 15.34
C VAL A 247 6.40 29.93 14.51
N LEU A 248 5.08 29.77 14.41
CA LEU A 248 4.19 30.76 13.80
C LEU A 248 3.64 31.66 14.91
N SER A 249 3.92 32.96 14.84
CA SER A 249 3.35 33.91 15.77
C SER A 249 1.93 34.32 15.36
N SER A 250 1.03 34.37 16.34
CA SER A 250 -0.41 34.65 16.15
C SER A 250 -0.73 36.13 15.84
N HIS A 251 0.25 37.00 15.66
CA HIS A 251 0.02 38.45 15.61
C HIS A 251 -0.43 38.98 14.24
N ASP A 252 -0.37 38.17 13.17
CA ASP A 252 -0.62 38.65 11.79
C ASP A 252 -2.01 38.21 11.22
N ILE A 253 -2.92 37.69 12.05
CA ILE A 253 -4.16 37.08 11.55
C ILE A 253 -5.33 38.07 11.37
N ASN A 254 -5.23 39.29 11.84
CA ASN A 254 -6.43 40.13 12.01
C ASN A 254 -6.78 41.10 10.88
N ASP A 255 -5.96 41.24 9.84
CA ASP A 255 -6.19 42.19 8.72
C ASP A 255 -5.90 41.59 7.33
N GLN A 256 -6.22 40.30 7.11
CA GLN A 256 -5.89 39.67 5.84
C GLN A 256 -7.01 39.88 4.80
N VAL A 257 -6.68 40.68 3.81
CA VAL A 257 -7.35 40.71 2.51
C VAL A 257 -6.49 39.94 1.51
N ASP A 258 -7.13 39.28 0.50
CA ASP A 258 -6.40 38.64 -0.61
C ASP A 258 -5.56 39.68 -1.38
N ALA A 259 -4.71 39.22 -2.30
CA ALA A 259 -3.88 40.07 -3.14
C ALA A 259 -4.69 41.12 -3.97
N TYR A 260 -6.01 40.99 -3.99
CA TYR A 260 -6.96 41.88 -4.67
C TYR A 260 -7.79 42.74 -3.69
N GLY A 261 -7.51 42.68 -2.39
CA GLY A 261 -8.14 43.55 -1.38
C GLY A 261 -9.49 43.04 -0.87
N ASN A 262 -9.85 41.78 -1.10
CA ASN A 262 -11.05 41.18 -0.55
C ASN A 262 -10.77 40.49 0.79
N PRO A 263 -11.63 40.63 1.83
CA PRO A 263 -11.48 39.87 3.04
C PRO A 263 -11.62 38.37 2.74
N TYR A 264 -10.70 37.57 3.32
CA TYR A 264 -10.79 36.10 3.19
C TYR A 264 -12.14 35.61 3.70
N ASP A 265 -12.91 34.96 2.83
CA ASP A 265 -14.18 34.36 3.18
C ASP A 265 -13.95 33.11 4.05
N THR A 266 -14.03 33.29 5.36
CA THR A 266 -13.92 32.18 6.32
C THR A 266 -15.04 31.15 6.17
N ASN A 267 -16.18 31.51 5.50
CA ASN A 267 -17.24 30.58 5.16
C ASN A 267 -16.82 29.61 4.05
N PHE A 268 -15.81 29.95 3.25
CA PHE A 268 -15.23 29.07 2.24
C PHE A 268 -14.88 27.66 2.78
N PHE A 269 -14.42 27.58 4.03
CA PHE A 269 -14.11 26.30 4.66
C PHE A 269 -15.36 25.53 5.09
N ASN A 270 -16.46 26.21 5.46
CA ASN A 270 -17.68 25.56 5.94
C ASN A 270 -18.53 24.97 4.82
N GLU A 271 -18.71 25.67 3.70
CA GLU A 271 -19.50 25.15 2.56
C GLU A 271 -18.85 23.93 1.89
N ASN A 272 -17.54 23.82 2.03
CA ASN A 272 -16.76 22.81 1.32
C ASN A 272 -16.33 21.62 2.19
N ASP A 273 -16.47 21.66 3.52
CA ASP A 273 -16.15 20.53 4.39
C ASP A 273 -17.04 19.33 4.09
N VAL A 274 -18.30 19.55 3.71
CA VAL A 274 -19.23 18.50 3.24
C VAL A 274 -18.70 17.84 1.97
N ARG A 275 -18.17 18.64 1.02
CA ARG A 275 -17.60 18.12 -0.24
C ARG A 275 -16.33 17.30 0.01
N LEU A 276 -15.51 17.70 0.98
CA LEU A 276 -14.29 16.98 1.35
C LEU A 276 -14.62 15.64 2.02
N GLN A 277 -15.63 15.62 2.90
CA GLN A 277 -16.14 14.40 3.51
C GLN A 277 -16.81 13.48 2.49
N ASP A 278 -17.63 14.01 1.57
CA ASP A 278 -18.28 13.23 0.53
C ASP A 278 -17.27 12.69 -0.48
N TRP A 279 -16.24 13.45 -0.79
CA TRP A 279 -15.13 12.99 -1.63
C TRP A 279 -14.33 11.88 -0.94
N ALA A 280 -13.96 12.03 0.34
CA ALA A 280 -13.30 10.99 1.12
C ALA A 280 -14.15 9.70 1.18
N ARG A 281 -15.48 9.83 1.40
CA ARG A 281 -16.42 8.70 1.36
C ARG A 281 -16.50 8.06 -0.05
N SER A 282 -16.42 8.86 -1.11
CA SER A 282 -16.43 8.36 -2.49
C SER A 282 -15.15 7.64 -2.88
N ALA A 283 -14.01 8.13 -2.40
CA ALA A 283 -12.70 7.51 -2.58
C ALA A 283 -12.62 6.14 -1.88
N THR A 284 -13.18 6.04 -0.66
CA THR A 284 -13.28 4.75 0.05
C THR A 284 -14.18 3.74 -0.65
N LYS A 285 -15.29 4.19 -1.28
CA LYS A 285 -16.14 3.31 -2.10
C LYS A 285 -15.40 2.77 -3.34
N LYS A 286 -14.53 3.58 -3.96
CA LYS A 286 -13.68 3.17 -5.09
C LYS A 286 -12.64 2.11 -4.66
N LYS A 287 -12.03 2.27 -3.48
CA LYS A 287 -11.06 1.30 -2.88
C LYS A 287 -11.73 -0.02 -2.49
N ARG A 288 -12.93 0.03 -1.88
CA ARG A 288 -13.69 -1.18 -1.54
C ARG A 288 -14.00 -2.02 -2.78
N LYS A 289 -14.34 -1.38 -3.93
CA LYS A 289 -14.54 -2.10 -5.19
C LYS A 289 -13.24 -2.76 -5.70
N LYS A 290 -12.08 -2.07 -5.60
CA LYS A 290 -10.78 -2.66 -5.98
C LYS A 290 -10.41 -3.84 -5.06
N GLY A 291 -10.59 -3.71 -3.75
CA GLY A 291 -10.35 -4.79 -2.80
C GLY A 291 -11.25 -6.01 -3.04
N ILE A 292 -12.53 -5.81 -3.37
CA ILE A 292 -13.45 -6.89 -3.72
C ILE A 292 -13.01 -7.57 -5.03
N VAL A 293 -12.59 -6.81 -6.05
CA VAL A 293 -12.09 -7.39 -7.30
C VAL A 293 -10.84 -8.23 -7.07
N VAL A 294 -9.88 -7.75 -6.28
CA VAL A 294 -8.68 -8.53 -5.92
C VAL A 294 -9.06 -9.79 -5.13
N ALA A 295 -9.96 -9.69 -4.16
CA ALA A 295 -10.43 -10.86 -3.40
C ALA A 295 -11.12 -11.89 -4.30
N VAL A 296 -11.94 -11.46 -5.26
CA VAL A 296 -12.59 -12.35 -6.24
C VAL A 296 -11.55 -13.03 -7.14
N ILE A 297 -10.53 -12.30 -7.61
CA ILE A 297 -9.45 -12.88 -8.41
C ILE A 297 -8.67 -13.93 -7.62
N VAL A 298 -8.34 -13.66 -6.36
CA VAL A 298 -7.67 -14.65 -5.48
C VAL A 298 -8.52 -15.89 -5.27
N ILE A 299 -9.83 -15.72 -5.03
CA ILE A 299 -10.76 -16.86 -4.90
C ILE A 299 -10.80 -17.70 -6.18
N ILE A 300 -10.83 -17.06 -7.36
CA ILE A 300 -10.82 -17.76 -8.64
C ILE A 300 -9.50 -18.54 -8.83
N ILE A 301 -8.37 -17.95 -8.49
CA ILE A 301 -7.06 -18.62 -8.58
C ILE A 301 -7.01 -19.82 -7.63
N VAL A 302 -7.46 -19.67 -6.40
CA VAL A 302 -7.50 -20.77 -5.43
C VAL A 302 -8.45 -21.87 -5.89
N ALA A 303 -9.63 -21.53 -6.41
CA ALA A 303 -10.57 -22.50 -6.97
C ALA A 303 -9.98 -23.23 -8.18
N ALA A 304 -9.24 -22.55 -9.05
CA ALA A 304 -8.56 -23.16 -10.19
C ALA A 304 -7.44 -24.12 -9.75
N LEU A 305 -6.67 -23.75 -8.72
CA LEU A 305 -5.62 -24.63 -8.16
C LEU A 305 -6.22 -25.87 -7.50
N VAL A 306 -7.28 -25.72 -6.71
CA VAL A 306 -7.99 -26.85 -6.08
C VAL A 306 -8.64 -27.72 -7.14
N GLY A 307 -9.30 -27.13 -8.13
CA GLY A 307 -9.90 -27.86 -9.26
C GLY A 307 -8.86 -28.59 -10.10
N GLY A 308 -7.72 -27.97 -10.36
CA GLY A 308 -6.58 -28.59 -11.05
C GLY A 308 -6.01 -29.77 -10.27
N ALA A 309 -5.80 -29.61 -8.95
CA ALA A 309 -5.35 -30.71 -8.10
C ALA A 309 -6.37 -31.87 -8.05
N ALA A 310 -7.67 -31.56 -7.92
CA ALA A 310 -8.73 -32.54 -7.95
C ALA A 310 -8.77 -33.27 -9.30
N TYR A 311 -8.61 -32.55 -10.42
CA TYR A 311 -8.54 -33.15 -11.76
C TYR A 311 -7.37 -34.13 -11.90
N VAL A 312 -6.16 -33.74 -11.46
CA VAL A 312 -4.97 -34.60 -11.48
C VAL A 312 -5.21 -35.88 -10.66
N VAL A 313 -5.84 -35.74 -9.48
CA VAL A 313 -6.21 -36.91 -8.66
C VAL A 313 -7.22 -37.81 -9.38
N THR A 314 -8.22 -37.25 -10.08
CA THR A 314 -9.21 -38.08 -10.85
C THR A 314 -8.60 -38.82 -12.04
N GLN A 315 -7.48 -38.33 -12.59
CA GLN A 315 -6.70 -38.98 -13.63
C GLN A 315 -5.84 -40.15 -13.10
N GLY A 316 -5.95 -40.47 -11.82
CA GLY A 316 -5.25 -41.60 -11.21
C GLY A 316 -3.82 -41.28 -10.72
N PHE A 317 -3.40 -40.05 -10.72
CA PHE A 317 -2.11 -39.65 -10.14
C PHE A 317 -2.15 -39.76 -8.60
N GLY A 318 -1.06 -40.21 -8.01
CA GLY A 318 -0.88 -40.31 -6.57
C GLY A 318 0.62 -40.46 -6.21
N ILE A 319 0.98 -40.29 -4.96
CA ILE A 319 2.34 -40.52 -4.44
C ILE A 319 2.21 -41.41 -3.19
N PRO A 320 2.75 -42.63 -3.19
CA PRO A 320 3.41 -43.31 -4.32
C PRO A 320 2.48 -43.56 -5.52
N THR A 321 3.07 -43.59 -6.73
CA THR A 321 2.30 -43.87 -7.95
C THR A 321 1.90 -45.35 -8.00
N LYS A 322 0.91 -45.69 -8.83
CA LYS A 322 0.50 -47.11 -9.06
C LYS A 322 1.70 -47.95 -9.51
N GLN A 323 2.52 -47.40 -10.41
CA GLN A 323 3.68 -48.10 -10.96
C GLN A 323 4.76 -48.33 -9.89
N ASP A 324 5.00 -47.36 -9.01
CA ASP A 324 5.97 -47.50 -7.92
C ASP A 324 5.57 -48.64 -6.98
N VAL A 325 4.29 -48.64 -6.55
CA VAL A 325 3.74 -49.67 -5.64
C VAL A 325 3.78 -51.07 -6.27
N ILE A 326 3.46 -51.17 -7.56
CA ILE A 326 3.51 -52.46 -8.28
C ILE A 326 4.96 -52.94 -8.43
N THR A 327 5.87 -52.03 -8.83
CA THR A 327 7.28 -52.39 -8.99
C THR A 327 7.88 -52.88 -7.66
N GLU A 328 7.56 -52.21 -6.58
CA GLU A 328 8.01 -52.57 -5.22
C GLU A 328 7.41 -53.92 -4.75
N LEU A 329 6.12 -54.20 -5.06
CA LEU A 329 5.51 -55.47 -4.79
C LEU A 329 6.24 -56.65 -5.50
N PHE A 330 6.62 -56.50 -6.77
CA PHE A 330 7.36 -57.53 -7.51
C PHE A 330 8.82 -57.63 -7.12
N ALA A 331 9.39 -56.56 -6.53
CA ALA A 331 10.74 -56.61 -5.94
C ALA A 331 10.75 -57.38 -4.60
N ASP A 332 9.77 -57.10 -3.73
CA ASP A 332 9.55 -57.78 -2.45
C ASP A 332 8.05 -57.99 -2.18
N PRO A 333 7.50 -59.19 -2.53
CA PRO A 333 6.09 -59.47 -2.32
C PRO A 333 5.65 -59.51 -0.84
N THR A 334 6.60 -59.52 0.09
CA THR A 334 6.32 -59.53 1.54
C THR A 334 6.29 -58.14 2.14
N ASN A 335 6.61 -57.12 1.36
CA ASN A 335 6.62 -55.72 1.83
C ASN A 335 5.20 -55.25 2.19
N GLY A 336 4.96 -55.12 3.51
CA GLY A 336 3.69 -54.66 4.06
C GLY A 336 3.39 -53.18 3.73
N ASP A 337 4.39 -52.36 3.37
CA ASP A 337 4.20 -50.93 3.12
C ASP A 337 3.48 -50.63 1.82
N VAL A 338 3.49 -51.54 0.85
CA VAL A 338 2.78 -51.42 -0.42
C VAL A 338 1.38 -52.04 -0.38
N LEU A 339 1.07 -52.85 0.61
CA LEU A 339 -0.20 -53.48 0.81
C LEU A 339 -1.19 -52.62 1.59
N SER A 340 -2.48 -52.71 1.28
CA SER A 340 -3.51 -52.00 2.04
C SER A 340 -3.59 -52.50 3.49
N GLY A 341 -3.78 -51.57 4.44
CA GLY A 341 -3.96 -51.90 5.85
C GLY A 341 -5.17 -52.75 6.16
N ASP A 342 -6.16 -52.77 5.28
CA ASP A 342 -7.42 -53.54 5.41
C ASP A 342 -7.28 -55.03 5.04
N LEU A 343 -6.13 -55.46 4.56
CA LEU A 343 -5.86 -56.83 4.21
C LEU A 343 -5.55 -57.66 5.45
N ASP A 344 -6.27 -58.77 5.61
CA ASP A 344 -5.98 -59.81 6.61
C ASP A 344 -4.71 -60.62 6.23
N ASP A 345 -4.07 -61.25 7.21
CA ASP A 345 -2.83 -61.98 7.01
C ASP A 345 -2.98 -63.12 5.95
N THR A 346 -4.18 -63.70 5.80
CA THR A 346 -4.44 -64.71 4.81
C THR A 346 -4.41 -64.16 3.38
N LYS A 347 -4.96 -62.99 3.18
CA LYS A 347 -4.92 -62.31 1.87
C LYS A 347 -3.51 -61.80 1.54
N ARG A 348 -2.78 -61.29 2.53
CA ARG A 348 -1.38 -60.86 2.35
C ARG A 348 -0.51 -62.03 1.91
N ALA A 349 -0.65 -63.19 2.57
CA ALA A 349 0.07 -64.40 2.21
C ALA A 349 -0.27 -64.86 0.77
N ARG A 350 -1.56 -64.83 0.36
CA ARG A 350 -1.97 -65.16 -1.00
C ARG A 350 -1.38 -64.24 -2.06
N ILE A 351 -1.27 -62.93 -1.80
CA ILE A 351 -0.66 -62.00 -2.72
C ILE A 351 0.83 -62.32 -2.87
N ALA A 352 1.51 -62.58 -1.75
CA ALA A 352 2.94 -62.93 -1.75
C ALA A 352 3.22 -64.25 -2.47
N ASP A 353 2.37 -65.28 -2.25
CA ASP A 353 2.48 -66.60 -2.91
C ASP A 353 2.17 -66.57 -4.41
N CYS A 354 1.38 -65.60 -4.86
CA CYS A 354 0.99 -65.44 -6.27
C CYS A 354 2.07 -64.79 -7.12
N ILE A 355 3.01 -64.03 -6.54
CA ILE A 355 3.97 -63.21 -7.23
C ILE A 355 5.39 -63.81 -7.13
N GLU A 356 6.05 -63.90 -8.27
CA GLU A 356 7.45 -64.30 -8.30
C GLU A 356 8.38 -63.10 -8.07
N ALA A 357 9.05 -63.12 -6.94
CA ALA A 357 9.93 -62.03 -6.52
C ALA A 357 11.07 -61.81 -7.52
N GLY A 358 11.45 -60.52 -7.72
CA GLY A 358 12.52 -60.14 -8.64
C GLY A 358 12.11 -60.10 -10.11
N SER A 359 10.82 -60.22 -10.44
CA SER A 359 10.32 -60.09 -11.81
C SER A 359 10.29 -58.64 -12.24
N SER A 360 10.65 -58.35 -13.48
CA SER A 360 10.51 -57.03 -14.08
C SER A 360 9.09 -56.84 -14.64
N VAL A 361 8.47 -55.70 -14.41
CA VAL A 361 7.06 -55.46 -14.68
C VAL A 361 6.85 -54.44 -15.81
N ALA A 362 5.99 -54.79 -16.77
CA ALA A 362 5.52 -53.88 -17.81
C ALA A 362 4.01 -53.71 -17.70
N VAL A 363 3.52 -52.47 -17.57
CA VAL A 363 2.07 -52.18 -17.55
C VAL A 363 1.51 -52.30 -18.96
N VAL A 364 0.48 -53.14 -19.14
CA VAL A 364 -0.17 -53.39 -20.43
C VAL A 364 -1.51 -52.68 -20.55
N GLY A 365 -2.15 -52.36 -19.42
CA GLY A 365 -3.41 -51.64 -19.39
C GLY A 365 -3.83 -51.26 -18.00
N GLU A 366 -4.75 -50.30 -17.90
CA GLU A 366 -5.33 -49.92 -16.63
C GLU A 366 -6.79 -49.50 -16.75
N VAL A 367 -7.57 -49.77 -15.71
CA VAL A 367 -8.93 -49.29 -15.54
C VAL A 367 -8.98 -48.52 -14.21
N ASN A 368 -9.32 -47.25 -14.26
CA ASN A 368 -9.32 -46.38 -13.10
C ASN A 368 -10.72 -45.96 -12.70
N ASP A 369 -10.96 -45.94 -11.39
CA ASP A 369 -12.04 -45.22 -10.75
C ASP A 369 -11.46 -44.22 -9.74
N LEU A 370 -12.29 -43.38 -9.11
CA LEU A 370 -11.85 -42.33 -8.17
C LEU A 370 -11.03 -42.88 -6.99
N THR A 371 -11.41 -44.06 -6.49
CA THR A 371 -10.83 -44.64 -5.28
C THR A 371 -10.18 -46.01 -5.51
N THR A 372 -10.38 -46.62 -6.66
CA THR A 372 -9.87 -47.94 -6.99
C THR A 372 -9.26 -47.96 -8.38
N ALA A 373 -8.31 -48.85 -8.59
CA ALA A 373 -7.75 -49.11 -9.91
C ALA A 373 -7.45 -50.56 -10.10
N LYS A 374 -7.54 -51.03 -11.35
CA LYS A 374 -7.04 -52.33 -11.81
C LYS A 374 -5.97 -52.07 -12.83
N VAL A 375 -4.79 -52.61 -12.60
CA VAL A 375 -3.65 -52.52 -13.50
C VAL A 375 -3.29 -53.88 -13.99
N TYR A 376 -3.22 -54.03 -15.31
CA TYR A 376 -2.83 -55.25 -15.98
C TYR A 376 -1.34 -55.12 -16.28
N VAL A 377 -0.58 -56.13 -15.84
CA VAL A 377 0.89 -56.10 -15.97
C VAL A 377 1.40 -57.46 -16.52
N ASP A 378 2.38 -57.35 -17.37
CA ASP A 378 3.18 -58.49 -17.77
C ASP A 378 4.46 -58.50 -16.96
N ALA A 379 4.60 -59.55 -16.12
CA ALA A 379 5.80 -59.74 -15.30
C ALA A 379 6.72 -60.75 -15.98
N THR A 380 7.95 -60.29 -16.28
CA THR A 380 9.01 -61.16 -16.79
C THR A 380 9.78 -61.74 -15.63
N THR A 381 9.71 -63.05 -15.43
CA THR A 381 10.36 -63.73 -14.34
C THR A 381 11.88 -63.82 -14.55
N PRO A 382 12.68 -63.99 -13.49
CA PRO A 382 14.15 -64.13 -13.59
C PRO A 382 14.58 -65.33 -14.49
N GLU A 383 13.69 -66.34 -14.65
CA GLU A 383 13.94 -67.50 -15.49
C GLU A 383 13.59 -67.31 -16.98
N GLY A 384 13.05 -66.12 -17.34
CA GLY A 384 12.78 -65.70 -18.71
C GLY A 384 11.37 -65.99 -19.23
N GLY A 385 10.43 -66.33 -18.36
CA GLY A 385 9.01 -66.46 -18.66
C GLY A 385 8.23 -65.16 -18.47
N THR A 386 7.13 -64.93 -19.22
CA THR A 386 6.24 -63.78 -18.98
C THR A 386 4.91 -64.31 -18.43
N VAL A 387 4.50 -63.71 -17.29
CA VAL A 387 3.26 -64.09 -16.58
C VAL A 387 2.39 -62.83 -16.46
N PRO A 388 1.14 -62.88 -16.99
CA PRO A 388 0.23 -61.74 -16.90
C PRO A 388 -0.53 -61.72 -15.56
N TYR A 389 -0.59 -60.51 -14.93
CA TYR A 389 -1.28 -60.29 -13.65
C TYR A 389 -2.32 -59.17 -13.77
N GLU A 390 -3.40 -59.28 -13.02
CA GLU A 390 -4.30 -58.19 -12.65
C GLU A 390 -3.99 -57.76 -11.21
N ILE A 391 -3.53 -56.52 -11.04
CA ILE A 391 -3.26 -55.94 -9.74
C ILE A 391 -4.38 -54.98 -9.37
N SER A 392 -5.06 -55.25 -8.26
CA SER A 392 -6.10 -54.39 -7.72
C SER A 392 -5.49 -53.40 -6.69
N LEU A 393 -5.82 -52.13 -6.86
CA LEU A 393 -5.31 -51.03 -6.00
C LEU A 393 -6.47 -50.24 -5.41
N VAL A 394 -6.25 -49.68 -4.24
CA VAL A 394 -7.13 -48.71 -3.58
C VAL A 394 -6.34 -47.46 -3.27
N ARG A 395 -7.03 -46.35 -3.28
CA ARG A 395 -6.42 -45.08 -2.89
C ARG A 395 -6.33 -44.98 -1.37
N ASP A 396 -5.13 -44.70 -0.88
CA ASP A 396 -4.84 -44.41 0.53
C ASP A 396 -4.23 -43.01 0.65
N GLY A 397 -5.05 -42.04 1.10
CA GLY A 397 -4.69 -40.63 1.08
C GLY A 397 -4.46 -40.11 -0.34
N VAL A 398 -3.24 -39.65 -0.62
CA VAL A 398 -2.80 -39.17 -1.96
C VAL A 398 -2.10 -40.23 -2.79
N GLY A 399 -1.83 -41.41 -2.21
CA GLY A 399 -1.12 -42.50 -2.85
C GLY A 399 -2.01 -43.70 -3.18
N TRP A 400 -1.36 -44.81 -3.55
CA TRP A 400 -2.01 -46.09 -3.88
C TRP A 400 -1.47 -47.22 -3.03
N LYS A 401 -2.34 -48.18 -2.71
CA LYS A 401 -1.99 -49.40 -1.98
C LYS A 401 -2.62 -50.60 -2.71
N ILE A 402 -1.96 -51.74 -2.63
CA ILE A 402 -2.42 -52.97 -3.28
C ILE A 402 -3.43 -53.69 -2.39
N THR A 403 -4.54 -54.11 -2.99
CA THR A 403 -5.60 -54.88 -2.34
C THR A 403 -5.70 -56.30 -2.88
N GLY A 404 -5.08 -56.61 -4.02
CA GLY A 404 -5.10 -57.96 -4.59
C GLY A 404 -4.16 -58.10 -5.78
N ALA A 405 -3.67 -59.30 -5.98
CA ALA A 405 -2.96 -59.75 -7.17
C ALA A 405 -3.48 -61.07 -7.61
N THR A 406 -3.81 -61.20 -8.90
CA THR A 406 -4.33 -62.44 -9.48
C THR A 406 -3.75 -62.66 -10.88
N LEU A 407 -3.58 -63.92 -11.28
CA LEU A 407 -3.18 -64.22 -12.65
C LEU A 407 -4.29 -63.84 -13.64
N TYR A 408 -3.92 -63.16 -14.70
CA TYR A 408 -4.83 -62.70 -15.72
C TYR A 408 -4.65 -63.50 -17.01
N PHE A 409 -5.65 -64.27 -17.38
CA PHE A 409 -5.62 -65.00 -18.62
C PHE A 409 -6.47 -64.29 -19.68
N THR A 410 -5.83 -63.74 -20.70
CA THR A 410 -6.54 -63.22 -21.88
C THR A 410 -7.20 -64.37 -22.58
N SER A 411 -8.53 -64.51 -22.48
CA SER A 411 -9.27 -65.34 -23.37
C SER A 411 -9.17 -64.76 -24.78
N GLN A 412 -8.49 -65.44 -25.68
CA GLN A 412 -8.49 -65.10 -27.11
C GLN A 412 -9.93 -65.16 -27.60
N HIS A 413 -10.49 -63.98 -27.96
CA HIS A 413 -11.66 -63.90 -28.84
C HIS A 413 -11.25 -63.28 -30.15
#